data_2d721bc0b79533822ba79e45c5c7d613
#
_entry.id   2d721bc0b79533822ba79e45c5c7d613
#
_cell.length_a   1.000
_cell.length_b   1.000
_cell.length_c   1.000
_cell.angle_alpha   90.00
_cell.angle_beta   90.00
_cell.angle_gamma   90.00
#
_symmetry.space_group_name_H-M   'P 1'
#
loop_
_entity.id
_entity.type
_entity.pdbx_description
1 polymer ?
#
loop_
_entity_poly.entity_id
_entity_poly.type
_entity_poly.pdbx_seq_one_letter_code
_entity_poly.pdbx_strand_id
1 'polypeptide(L)'
;MKLNFILSSLLLVLLTSCSPSETKKDNQIDPQIKKQIHILNERIIEGFVENKPEKVLTLCSDKLLGKREDIKVLMQLVSSRLKKQDFIILNEYYQKNASKKNIAVVSSGIKSQHDYQIRYESLNKEMYVVIGYFKDSADQKCFTFMYGKSGNNWKLNNLQAGILKIMNKDAIDWYQLAKSDYNKGYLIDAICKTGISTQLLKPANQLWKYRIENEILAFEQKVTKETYTRYHFPITVSEVITKPVIFRVYSQNIPEGYFPSILYTTSIDMNDIPKLSRECDKIHSKIGKLFKGITTNNKMILYRPMKSIPSGNEKAKQYGFIKKNF
;
A
#
# COMPACT_ATOMS: atom_id res chain seq x y z
N MET A 1 -37.49 36.14 69.69
CA MET A 1 -37.91 35.58 68.40
C MET A 1 -36.82 35.80 67.39
N LYS A 2 -36.08 34.72 67.01
CA LYS A 2 -35.03 34.76 65.97
C LYS A 2 -35.60 34.04 64.77
N LEU A 3 -35.73 34.76 63.66
CA LEU A 3 -36.20 34.27 62.38
C LEU A 3 -34.98 33.75 61.61
N ASN A 4 -34.88 32.43 61.46
CA ASN A 4 -33.83 31.78 60.62
C ASN A 4 -34.26 31.81 59.19
N PHE A 5 -33.57 32.58 58.35
CA PHE A 5 -33.68 32.56 56.91
C PHE A 5 -32.85 31.39 56.37
N ILE A 6 -33.48 30.32 55.94
CA ILE A 6 -32.84 29.21 55.20
C ILE A 6 -32.76 29.62 53.72
N LEU A 7 -31.60 30.04 53.31
CA LEU A 7 -31.29 30.32 51.89
C LEU A 7 -31.00 28.99 51.20
N SER A 8 -32.00 28.45 50.56
CA SER A 8 -31.86 27.23 49.75
C SER A 8 -31.12 27.59 48.42
N SER A 9 -29.82 27.35 48.41
CA SER A 9 -28.95 27.50 47.23
C SER A 9 -29.25 26.35 46.27
N LEU A 10 -30.06 26.60 45.26
CA LEU A 10 -30.33 25.67 44.16
C LEU A 10 -29.11 25.66 43.25
N LEU A 11 -28.19 24.73 43.51
CA LEU A 11 -27.01 24.47 42.65
C LEU A 11 -27.45 23.82 41.36
N LEU A 12 -27.68 24.63 40.32
CA LEU A 12 -27.96 24.15 38.98
C LEU A 12 -26.66 23.53 38.42
N VAL A 13 -26.50 22.21 38.60
CA VAL A 13 -25.45 21.45 37.94
C VAL A 13 -25.82 21.39 36.45
N LEU A 14 -25.24 22.31 35.67
CA LEU A 14 -25.19 22.21 34.23
C LEU A 14 -24.35 20.99 33.89
N LEU A 15 -24.98 19.83 33.78
CA LEU A 15 -24.42 18.66 33.13
C LEU A 15 -24.17 19.04 31.67
N THR A 16 -22.99 19.63 31.36
CA THR A 16 -22.48 19.65 30.01
C THR A 16 -22.26 18.23 29.61
N SER A 17 -23.26 17.59 29.05
CA SER A 17 -23.13 16.27 28.43
C SER A 17 -22.17 16.37 27.28
N CYS A 18 -20.88 16.21 27.61
CA CYS A 18 -19.84 15.93 26.61
C CYS A 18 -20.17 14.52 26.10
N SER A 19 -20.95 14.40 25.02
CA SER A 19 -21.23 13.10 24.43
C SER A 19 -19.87 12.47 24.06
N PRO A 20 -19.53 11.30 24.62
CA PRO A 20 -18.31 10.62 24.26
C PRO A 20 -18.28 10.34 22.76
N SER A 21 -17.09 10.28 22.19
CA SER A 21 -16.94 9.87 20.79
C SER A 21 -17.47 8.44 20.64
N GLU A 22 -18.40 8.25 19.70
CA GLU A 22 -19.02 6.95 19.42
C GLU A 22 -18.49 6.44 18.08
N THR A 23 -18.06 5.17 18.02
CA THR A 23 -17.67 4.50 16.79
C THR A 23 -18.52 3.26 16.59
N LYS A 24 -19.19 3.15 15.44
CA LYS A 24 -19.91 1.96 14.99
C LYS A 24 -19.25 1.39 13.76
N LYS A 25 -19.24 0.06 13.65
CA LYS A 25 -18.58 -0.65 12.57
C LYS A 25 -19.56 -1.59 11.86
N ASP A 26 -19.47 -1.65 10.55
CA ASP A 26 -20.14 -2.60 9.68
C ASP A 26 -21.65 -2.72 10.00
N ASN A 27 -22.10 -3.85 10.54
CA ASN A 27 -23.52 -4.11 10.85
C ASN A 27 -24.06 -3.34 12.08
N GLN A 28 -23.20 -2.67 12.84
CA GLN A 28 -23.62 -1.83 13.96
C GLN A 28 -24.06 -0.44 13.51
N ILE A 29 -23.78 -0.08 12.26
CA ILE A 29 -24.10 1.22 11.68
C ILE A 29 -25.60 1.25 11.34
N ASP A 30 -26.24 2.39 11.65
CA ASP A 30 -27.64 2.63 11.30
C ASP A 30 -27.89 2.36 9.80
N PRO A 31 -28.89 1.52 9.44
CA PRO A 31 -29.16 1.15 8.05
C PRO A 31 -29.49 2.34 7.14
N GLN A 32 -30.12 3.42 7.69
CA GLN A 32 -30.45 4.60 6.89
C GLN A 32 -29.18 5.41 6.55
N ILE A 33 -28.26 5.56 7.52
CA ILE A 33 -26.98 6.20 7.28
C ILE A 33 -26.19 5.38 6.27
N LYS A 34 -26.12 4.07 6.45
CA LYS A 34 -25.44 3.15 5.55
C LYS A 34 -25.95 3.25 4.11
N LYS A 35 -27.28 3.26 3.95
CA LYS A 35 -27.93 3.42 2.64
C LYS A 35 -27.53 4.73 1.95
N GLN A 36 -27.52 5.85 2.69
CA GLN A 36 -27.12 7.16 2.14
C GLN A 36 -25.66 7.12 1.63
N ILE A 37 -24.76 6.55 2.38
CA ILE A 37 -23.33 6.44 2.01
C ILE A 37 -23.15 5.48 0.83
N HIS A 38 -23.86 4.36 0.80
CA HIS A 38 -23.75 3.41 -0.32
C HIS A 38 -24.18 4.05 -1.65
N ILE A 39 -25.23 4.87 -1.66
CA ILE A 39 -25.63 5.65 -2.85
C ILE A 39 -24.48 6.57 -3.32
N LEU A 40 -23.80 7.23 -2.38
CA LEU A 40 -22.65 8.08 -2.72
C LEU A 40 -21.46 7.25 -3.24
N ASN A 41 -21.16 6.10 -2.62
CA ASN A 41 -20.13 5.19 -3.07
C ASN A 41 -20.39 4.72 -4.49
N GLU A 42 -21.61 4.30 -4.82
CA GLU A 42 -21.99 3.86 -6.16
C GLU A 42 -21.71 4.94 -7.21
N ARG A 43 -22.07 6.19 -6.93
CA ARG A 43 -21.84 7.32 -7.82
C ARG A 43 -20.35 7.62 -8.00
N ILE A 44 -19.55 7.53 -6.93
CA ILE A 44 -18.09 7.71 -7.00
C ILE A 44 -17.48 6.59 -7.83
N ILE A 45 -17.82 5.32 -7.54
CA ILE A 45 -17.31 4.16 -8.26
C ILE A 45 -17.67 4.23 -9.73
N GLU A 46 -18.91 4.59 -10.05
CA GLU A 46 -19.37 4.80 -11.42
C GLU A 46 -18.55 5.89 -12.13
N GLY A 47 -18.30 7.03 -11.43
CA GLY A 47 -17.42 8.08 -11.94
C GLY A 47 -16.01 7.59 -12.26
N PHE A 48 -15.44 6.76 -11.39
CA PHE A 48 -14.12 6.13 -11.62
C PHE A 48 -14.13 5.15 -12.80
N VAL A 49 -15.11 4.26 -12.87
CA VAL A 49 -15.24 3.26 -13.95
C VAL A 49 -15.42 3.92 -15.31
N GLU A 50 -16.25 4.96 -15.38
CA GLU A 50 -16.51 5.72 -16.61
C GLU A 50 -15.44 6.77 -16.93
N ASN A 51 -14.46 6.97 -16.04
CA ASN A 51 -13.47 8.06 -16.10
C ASN A 51 -14.12 9.44 -16.29
N LYS A 52 -15.19 9.70 -15.50
CA LYS A 52 -15.93 10.98 -15.51
C LYS A 52 -15.68 11.74 -14.19
N PRO A 53 -14.60 12.55 -14.09
CA PRO A 53 -14.26 13.27 -12.87
C PRO A 53 -15.39 14.14 -12.33
N GLU A 54 -16.17 14.74 -13.18
CA GLU A 54 -17.28 15.64 -12.79
C GLU A 54 -18.31 14.94 -11.90
N LYS A 55 -18.60 13.65 -12.15
CA LYS A 55 -19.48 12.87 -11.29
C LYS A 55 -18.94 12.78 -9.85
N VAL A 56 -17.62 12.62 -9.68
CA VAL A 56 -16.96 12.53 -8.36
C VAL A 56 -16.87 13.91 -7.71
N LEU A 57 -16.46 14.93 -8.47
CA LEU A 57 -16.26 16.28 -7.96
C LEU A 57 -17.52 16.90 -7.37
N THR A 58 -18.72 16.62 -7.91
CA THR A 58 -20.00 17.10 -7.35
C THR A 58 -20.28 16.58 -5.94
N LEU A 59 -19.66 15.48 -5.55
CA LEU A 59 -19.83 14.84 -4.24
C LEU A 59 -18.79 15.29 -3.22
N CYS A 60 -17.75 16.00 -3.66
CA CYS A 60 -16.64 16.44 -2.81
C CYS A 60 -17.05 17.64 -1.92
N SER A 61 -16.39 17.73 -0.76
CA SER A 61 -16.39 18.94 0.05
C SER A 61 -15.48 20.00 -0.55
N ASP A 62 -15.66 21.26 -0.18
CA ASP A 62 -14.84 22.37 -0.68
C ASP A 62 -13.34 22.16 -0.45
N LYS A 63 -12.98 21.56 0.71
CA LYS A 63 -11.58 21.21 1.01
C LYS A 63 -11.02 20.21 0.00
N LEU A 64 -11.79 19.20 -0.38
CA LEU A 64 -11.34 18.19 -1.34
C LEU A 64 -11.36 18.72 -2.78
N LEU A 65 -12.29 19.62 -3.10
CA LEU A 65 -12.31 20.32 -4.40
C LEU A 65 -11.05 21.13 -4.67
N GLY A 66 -10.36 21.61 -3.63
CA GLY A 66 -9.04 22.21 -3.76
C GLY A 66 -7.97 21.29 -4.35
N LYS A 67 -8.21 19.96 -4.36
CA LYS A 67 -7.34 18.90 -4.91
C LYS A 67 -7.93 18.25 -6.16
N ARG A 68 -8.78 18.96 -6.91
CA ARG A 68 -9.50 18.41 -8.06
C ARG A 68 -8.59 17.79 -9.11
N GLU A 69 -7.42 18.37 -9.35
CA GLU A 69 -6.48 17.86 -10.34
C GLU A 69 -5.86 16.52 -9.90
N ASP A 70 -5.54 16.36 -8.62
CA ASP A 70 -5.06 15.09 -8.08
C ASP A 70 -6.10 13.97 -8.27
N ILE A 71 -7.40 14.29 -8.08
CA ILE A 71 -8.50 13.34 -8.31
C ILE A 71 -8.58 12.94 -9.79
N LYS A 72 -8.49 13.90 -10.71
CA LYS A 72 -8.50 13.62 -12.16
C LYS A 72 -7.33 12.72 -12.56
N VAL A 73 -6.12 13.05 -12.11
CA VAL A 73 -4.92 12.24 -12.37
C VAL A 73 -5.08 10.83 -11.81
N LEU A 74 -5.58 10.68 -10.57
CA LEU A 74 -5.83 9.37 -9.97
C LEU A 74 -6.84 8.57 -10.82
N MET A 75 -7.93 9.20 -11.26
CA MET A 75 -8.94 8.54 -12.08
C MET A 75 -8.36 8.05 -13.41
N GLN A 76 -7.57 8.87 -14.10
CA GLN A 76 -6.88 8.47 -15.35
C GLN A 76 -5.97 7.27 -15.16
N LEU A 77 -5.25 7.20 -14.03
CA LEU A 77 -4.32 6.10 -13.73
C LEU A 77 -5.01 4.76 -13.46
N VAL A 78 -6.25 4.77 -12.95
CA VAL A 78 -6.88 3.54 -12.46
C VAL A 78 -8.10 3.10 -13.27
N SER A 79 -8.83 4.02 -13.92
CA SER A 79 -10.14 3.78 -14.55
C SER A 79 -10.14 2.66 -15.58
N SER A 80 -9.11 2.57 -16.42
CA SER A 80 -9.04 1.59 -17.52
C SER A 80 -9.09 0.11 -17.08
N ARG A 81 -8.96 -0.15 -15.78
CA ARG A 81 -8.89 -1.50 -15.19
C ARG A 81 -10.00 -1.76 -14.16
N LEU A 82 -10.99 -0.88 -14.04
CA LEU A 82 -12.05 -0.99 -13.04
C LEU A 82 -13.37 -1.39 -13.68
N LYS A 83 -14.16 -2.20 -12.95
CA LYS A 83 -15.55 -2.53 -13.28
C LYS A 83 -16.40 -2.32 -12.02
N LYS A 84 -17.60 -1.73 -12.17
CA LYS A 84 -18.47 -1.36 -11.05
C LYS A 84 -18.82 -2.56 -10.15
N GLN A 85 -19.16 -3.70 -10.74
CA GLN A 85 -19.56 -4.92 -10.04
C GLN A 85 -18.44 -5.61 -9.26
N ASP A 86 -17.19 -5.22 -9.51
CA ASP A 86 -16.02 -5.83 -8.86
C ASP A 86 -15.65 -5.13 -7.55
N PHE A 87 -16.36 -4.04 -7.18
CA PHE A 87 -16.07 -3.33 -5.95
C PHE A 87 -16.69 -4.03 -4.73
N ILE A 88 -15.82 -4.36 -3.77
CA ILE A 88 -16.18 -5.04 -2.52
C ILE A 88 -15.82 -4.14 -1.35
N ILE A 89 -16.78 -3.91 -0.46
CA ILE A 89 -16.55 -3.19 0.80
C ILE A 89 -15.87 -4.16 1.78
N LEU A 90 -14.71 -3.77 2.29
CA LEU A 90 -13.95 -4.51 3.29
C LEU A 90 -14.41 -4.18 4.72
N ASN A 91 -14.50 -2.90 5.05
CA ASN A 91 -15.02 -2.40 6.31
C ASN A 91 -15.64 -1.02 6.15
N GLU A 92 -16.58 -0.73 7.03
CA GLU A 92 -17.24 0.57 7.15
C GLU A 92 -17.22 1.02 8.60
N TYR A 93 -17.05 2.33 8.80
CA TYR A 93 -17.04 2.94 10.13
C TYR A 93 -17.87 4.22 10.12
N TYR A 94 -18.81 4.32 11.03
CA TYR A 94 -19.45 5.58 11.37
C TYR A 94 -18.90 6.08 12.70
N GLN A 95 -18.52 7.35 12.74
CA GLN A 95 -17.97 7.95 13.94
C GLN A 95 -18.66 9.29 14.23
N LYS A 96 -19.14 9.42 15.47
CA LYS A 96 -19.65 10.66 16.03
C LYS A 96 -18.62 11.21 17.00
N ASN A 97 -18.05 12.36 16.68
CA ASN A 97 -16.99 13.01 17.45
C ASN A 97 -17.56 14.10 18.34
N ALA A 98 -17.00 14.31 19.52
CA ALA A 98 -17.36 15.40 20.42
C ALA A 98 -17.15 16.78 19.77
N SER A 99 -16.08 16.92 18.99
CA SER A 99 -15.77 18.17 18.26
C SER A 99 -15.19 17.88 16.88
N LYS A 100 -15.07 18.93 16.05
CA LYS A 100 -14.29 18.89 14.79
C LYS A 100 -12.79 18.92 15.09
N LYS A 101 -11.98 18.50 14.14
CA LYS A 101 -10.51 18.48 14.19
C LYS A 101 -9.89 17.56 15.25
N ASN A 102 -10.67 16.59 15.75
CA ASN A 102 -10.12 15.52 16.57
C ASN A 102 -9.38 14.49 15.73
N ILE A 103 -8.32 13.91 16.29
CA ILE A 103 -7.71 12.73 15.71
C ILE A 103 -8.60 11.54 16.02
N ALA A 104 -9.13 10.96 14.96
CA ALA A 104 -9.94 9.76 15.01
C ALA A 104 -9.11 8.53 14.65
N VAL A 105 -9.35 7.42 15.33
CA VAL A 105 -8.75 6.12 15.06
C VAL A 105 -9.85 5.08 15.00
N VAL A 106 -9.91 4.33 13.91
CA VAL A 106 -10.79 3.17 13.77
C VAL A 106 -9.94 1.94 13.49
N SER A 107 -10.33 0.78 14.03
CA SER A 107 -9.57 -0.46 13.92
C SER A 107 -10.35 -1.52 13.15
N SER A 108 -9.65 -2.37 12.39
CA SER A 108 -10.26 -3.52 11.73
C SER A 108 -10.87 -4.51 12.73
N GLY A 109 -10.34 -4.56 13.95
CA GLY A 109 -10.77 -5.50 14.99
C GLY A 109 -10.47 -6.97 14.66
N ILE A 110 -9.62 -7.23 13.67
CA ILE A 110 -9.18 -8.57 13.29
C ILE A 110 -8.20 -9.05 14.37
N LYS A 111 -8.53 -10.17 15.06
CA LYS A 111 -7.67 -10.74 16.11
C LYS A 111 -6.50 -11.52 15.51
N SER A 112 -5.69 -10.87 14.63
CA SER A 112 -4.53 -11.49 13.98
C SER A 112 -3.47 -10.43 13.66
N GLN A 113 -2.38 -10.84 13.02
CA GLN A 113 -1.35 -9.93 12.53
C GLN A 113 -1.84 -9.02 11.39
N HIS A 114 -2.91 -9.39 10.69
CA HIS A 114 -3.56 -8.58 9.64
C HIS A 114 -4.36 -7.40 10.19
N ASP A 115 -4.44 -7.23 11.51
CA ASP A 115 -5.11 -6.08 12.12
C ASP A 115 -4.47 -4.77 11.69
N TYR A 116 -5.34 -3.79 11.39
CA TYR A 116 -4.93 -2.46 10.97
C TYR A 116 -5.77 -1.38 11.64
N GLN A 117 -5.24 -0.19 11.65
CA GLN A 117 -5.92 1.03 12.07
C GLN A 117 -5.94 2.05 10.94
N ILE A 118 -7.02 2.81 10.86
CA ILE A 118 -7.12 4.03 10.06
C ILE A 118 -7.12 5.22 11.02
N ARG A 119 -6.13 6.08 10.87
CA ARG A 119 -5.98 7.31 11.66
C ARG A 119 -6.15 8.52 10.78
N TYR A 120 -7.06 9.42 11.16
CA TYR A 120 -7.36 10.62 10.39
C TYR A 120 -7.81 11.78 11.27
N GLU A 121 -7.73 13.00 10.74
CA GLU A 121 -8.33 14.20 11.35
C GLU A 121 -9.79 14.27 10.93
N SER A 122 -10.71 14.33 11.90
CA SER A 122 -12.15 14.47 11.64
C SER A 122 -12.49 15.92 11.30
N LEU A 123 -12.93 16.15 10.06
CA LEU A 123 -13.31 17.50 9.60
C LEU A 123 -14.75 17.89 10.03
N ASN A 124 -15.56 16.91 10.37
CA ASN A 124 -16.96 17.06 10.77
C ASN A 124 -17.21 16.29 12.08
N LYS A 125 -18.27 16.67 12.81
CA LYS A 125 -18.69 15.91 14.01
C LYS A 125 -19.11 14.51 13.64
N GLU A 126 -19.82 14.33 12.53
CA GLU A 126 -20.16 13.00 12.02
C GLU A 126 -19.27 12.68 10.81
N MET A 127 -18.58 11.55 10.89
CA MET A 127 -17.71 11.04 9.84
C MET A 127 -18.12 9.62 9.47
N TYR A 128 -17.90 9.26 8.21
CA TYR A 128 -18.09 7.90 7.74
C TYR A 128 -16.88 7.49 6.88
N VAL A 129 -16.29 6.34 7.16
CA VAL A 129 -15.14 5.81 6.44
C VAL A 129 -15.56 4.51 5.76
N VAL A 130 -15.33 4.41 4.46
CA VAL A 130 -15.51 3.18 3.69
C VAL A 130 -14.14 2.74 3.19
N ILE A 131 -13.80 1.50 3.44
CA ILE A 131 -12.64 0.84 2.88
C ILE A 131 -13.14 -0.27 1.97
N GLY A 132 -12.74 -0.25 0.72
CA GLY A 132 -13.11 -1.27 -0.25
C GLY A 132 -12.02 -1.51 -1.27
N TYR A 133 -12.21 -2.53 -2.10
CA TYR A 133 -11.25 -2.90 -3.14
C TYR A 133 -11.98 -3.43 -4.38
N PHE A 134 -11.30 -3.36 -5.52
CA PHE A 134 -11.76 -3.98 -6.76
C PHE A 134 -11.15 -5.38 -6.90
N LYS A 135 -12.03 -6.38 -7.17
CA LYS A 135 -11.68 -7.80 -7.26
C LYS A 135 -11.44 -8.24 -8.69
N ASP A 136 -10.84 -7.43 -9.51
CA ASP A 136 -10.69 -7.73 -10.94
C ASP A 136 -9.41 -8.48 -11.31
N SER A 137 -8.47 -8.60 -10.37
CA SER A 137 -7.15 -9.17 -10.63
C SER A 137 -6.51 -9.73 -9.36
N ALA A 138 -5.39 -10.45 -9.55
CA ALA A 138 -4.54 -10.90 -8.45
C ALA A 138 -3.94 -9.73 -7.64
N ASP A 139 -3.90 -8.53 -8.22
CA ASP A 139 -3.46 -7.30 -7.59
C ASP A 139 -4.68 -6.43 -7.24
N GLN A 140 -5.07 -6.42 -5.96
CA GLN A 140 -6.26 -5.73 -5.49
C GLN A 140 -5.96 -4.27 -5.15
N LYS A 141 -6.61 -3.35 -5.86
CA LYS A 141 -6.55 -1.91 -5.57
C LYS A 141 -7.52 -1.56 -4.45
N CYS A 142 -7.01 -0.93 -3.39
CA CYS A 142 -7.77 -0.46 -2.25
C CYS A 142 -8.20 0.99 -2.46
N PHE A 143 -9.43 1.30 -2.11
CA PHE A 143 -9.95 2.66 -2.04
C PHE A 143 -10.46 2.94 -0.63
N THR A 144 -10.16 4.13 -0.14
CA THR A 144 -10.68 4.61 1.15
C THR A 144 -11.41 5.91 0.90
N PHE A 145 -12.73 5.90 1.13
CA PHE A 145 -13.61 7.06 1.04
C PHE A 145 -13.92 7.57 2.44
N MET A 146 -13.68 8.84 2.68
CA MET A 146 -14.00 9.47 3.96
C MET A 146 -15.03 10.57 3.75
N TYR A 147 -16.21 10.38 4.31
CA TYR A 147 -17.32 11.34 4.26
C TYR A 147 -17.41 12.12 5.55
N GLY A 148 -17.84 13.36 5.44
CA GLY A 148 -18.24 14.19 6.57
C GLY A 148 -19.65 14.72 6.37
N LYS A 149 -20.44 14.76 7.44
CA LYS A 149 -21.80 15.29 7.41
C LYS A 149 -21.80 16.79 7.72
N SER A 150 -22.39 17.57 6.82
CA SER A 150 -22.61 19.02 7.00
C SER A 150 -24.10 19.31 6.84
N GLY A 151 -24.74 19.74 7.92
CA GLY A 151 -26.22 19.77 7.99
C GLY A 151 -26.78 18.36 7.75
N ASN A 152 -27.65 18.21 6.76
CA ASN A 152 -28.25 16.93 6.39
C ASN A 152 -27.49 16.21 5.26
N ASN A 153 -26.41 16.78 4.73
CA ASN A 153 -25.74 16.27 3.55
C ASN A 153 -24.38 15.66 3.88
N TRP A 154 -24.12 14.49 3.33
CA TRP A 154 -22.80 13.86 3.32
C TRP A 154 -21.97 14.35 2.14
N LYS A 155 -20.71 14.70 2.37
CA LYS A 155 -19.74 15.10 1.36
C LYS A 155 -18.46 14.30 1.51
N LEU A 156 -17.83 13.96 0.38
CA LEU A 156 -16.52 13.30 0.36
C LEU A 156 -15.44 14.29 0.81
N ASN A 157 -14.79 14.02 1.93
CA ASN A 157 -13.75 14.85 2.53
C ASN A 157 -12.32 14.40 2.15
N ASN A 158 -12.16 13.09 1.92
CA ASN A 158 -10.88 12.49 1.57
C ASN A 158 -11.10 11.24 0.72
N LEU A 159 -10.19 11.03 -0.21
CA LEU A 159 -10.13 9.88 -1.09
C LEU A 159 -8.68 9.40 -1.15
N GLN A 160 -8.44 8.13 -0.83
CA GLN A 160 -7.14 7.50 -0.98
C GLN A 160 -7.27 6.26 -1.87
N ALA A 161 -6.23 6.00 -2.64
CA ALA A 161 -6.10 4.75 -3.38
C ALA A 161 -4.68 4.20 -3.22
N GLY A 162 -4.59 2.88 -3.16
CA GLY A 162 -3.32 2.15 -3.06
C GLY A 162 -3.50 0.70 -3.46
N ILE A 163 -2.54 -0.14 -3.10
CA ILE A 163 -2.58 -1.56 -3.39
C ILE A 163 -2.76 -2.31 -2.07
N LEU A 164 -3.83 -3.10 -1.97
CA LEU A 164 -4.12 -3.92 -0.80
C LEU A 164 -3.40 -5.28 -0.89
N LYS A 165 -3.46 -5.90 -2.08
CA LYS A 165 -2.85 -7.20 -2.31
C LYS A 165 -2.12 -7.24 -3.65
N ILE A 166 -1.06 -8.01 -3.69
CA ILE A 166 -0.32 -8.41 -4.88
C ILE A 166 -0.36 -9.95 -4.93
N MET A 167 -0.76 -10.52 -6.07
CA MET A 167 -0.91 -11.97 -6.25
C MET A 167 -1.77 -12.59 -5.12
N ASN A 168 -2.88 -11.94 -4.78
CA ASN A 168 -3.83 -12.31 -3.70
C ASN A 168 -3.23 -12.34 -2.28
N LYS A 169 -2.05 -11.75 -2.06
CA LYS A 169 -1.35 -11.69 -0.78
C LYS A 169 -1.20 -10.23 -0.32
N ASP A 170 -1.53 -9.96 0.94
CA ASP A 170 -1.31 -8.65 1.55
C ASP A 170 0.12 -8.50 2.11
N ALA A 171 0.40 -7.38 2.77
CA ALA A 171 1.70 -7.09 3.36
C ALA A 171 2.15 -8.18 4.34
N ILE A 172 1.21 -8.73 5.13
CA ILE A 172 1.50 -9.71 6.17
C ILE A 172 1.81 -11.08 5.57
N ASP A 173 1.04 -11.49 4.55
CA ASP A 173 1.30 -12.73 3.83
C ASP A 173 2.69 -12.76 3.19
N TRP A 174 3.07 -11.66 2.52
CA TRP A 174 4.39 -11.51 1.93
C TRP A 174 5.51 -11.49 2.98
N TYR A 175 5.28 -10.84 4.11
CA TYR A 175 6.20 -10.87 5.25
C TYR A 175 6.42 -12.29 5.79
N GLN A 176 5.36 -13.09 5.96
CA GLN A 176 5.50 -14.46 6.43
C GLN A 176 6.28 -15.34 5.43
N LEU A 177 6.04 -15.15 4.13
CA LEU A 177 6.83 -15.83 3.09
C LEU A 177 8.31 -15.41 3.15
N ALA A 178 8.59 -14.13 3.33
CA ALA A 178 9.95 -13.61 3.48
C ALA A 178 10.66 -14.21 4.70
N LYS A 179 9.98 -14.30 5.85
CA LYS A 179 10.53 -14.95 7.06
C LYS A 179 10.82 -16.43 6.83
N SER A 180 9.95 -17.14 6.13
CA SER A 180 10.17 -18.55 5.78
C SER A 180 11.44 -18.71 4.95
N ASP A 181 11.64 -17.89 3.93
CA ASP A 181 12.85 -17.96 3.09
C ASP A 181 14.11 -17.54 3.85
N TYR A 182 14.00 -16.51 4.68
CA TYR A 182 15.10 -16.08 5.55
C TYR A 182 15.57 -17.23 6.45
N ASN A 183 14.65 -17.97 7.09
CA ASN A 183 14.98 -19.08 7.96
C ASN A 183 15.65 -20.25 7.22
N LYS A 184 15.40 -20.41 5.91
CA LYS A 184 16.10 -21.38 5.04
C LYS A 184 17.46 -20.87 4.56
N GLY A 185 17.80 -19.61 4.87
CA GLY A 185 18.98 -18.92 4.39
C GLY A 185 18.90 -18.48 2.91
N TYR A 186 17.69 -18.35 2.34
CA TYR A 186 17.42 -17.88 0.98
C TYR A 186 17.28 -16.36 0.99
N LEU A 187 18.41 -15.68 1.24
CA LEU A 187 18.40 -14.23 1.53
C LEU A 187 17.90 -13.38 0.34
N ILE A 188 18.19 -13.80 -0.91
CA ILE A 188 17.70 -13.07 -2.09
C ILE A 188 16.17 -13.16 -2.20
N ASP A 189 15.58 -14.33 -1.97
CA ASP A 189 14.13 -14.48 -1.96
C ASP A 189 13.50 -13.71 -0.80
N ALA A 190 14.14 -13.76 0.37
CA ALA A 190 13.68 -13.04 1.54
C ALA A 190 13.66 -11.51 1.31
N ILE A 191 14.75 -10.92 0.77
CA ILE A 191 14.77 -9.47 0.48
C ILE A 191 13.77 -9.06 -0.60
N CYS A 192 13.59 -9.89 -1.64
CA CYS A 192 12.59 -9.64 -2.69
C CYS A 192 11.17 -9.63 -2.14
N LYS A 193 10.80 -10.63 -1.32
CA LYS A 193 9.47 -10.74 -0.71
C LYS A 193 9.23 -9.67 0.35
N THR A 194 10.25 -9.33 1.13
CA THR A 194 10.18 -8.22 2.09
C THR A 194 9.91 -6.91 1.37
N GLY A 195 10.56 -6.65 0.23
CA GLY A 195 10.33 -5.46 -0.59
C GLY A 195 8.87 -5.37 -1.10
N ILE A 196 8.25 -6.50 -1.47
CA ILE A 196 6.81 -6.53 -1.81
C ILE A 196 5.96 -6.23 -0.57
N SER A 197 6.27 -6.86 0.57
CA SER A 197 5.56 -6.62 1.83
C SER A 197 5.57 -5.14 2.22
N THR A 198 6.73 -4.49 2.20
CA THR A 198 6.87 -3.08 2.58
C THR A 198 6.15 -2.14 1.61
N GLN A 199 6.11 -2.47 0.32
CA GLN A 199 5.32 -1.74 -0.68
C GLN A 199 3.82 -1.75 -0.36
N LEU A 200 3.31 -2.82 0.27
CA LEU A 200 1.90 -3.02 0.60
C LEU A 200 1.51 -2.48 1.99
N LEU A 201 2.42 -1.88 2.76
CA LEU A 201 2.11 -1.41 4.12
C LEU A 201 1.12 -0.25 4.16
N LYS A 202 0.94 0.48 3.07
CA LYS A 202 0.17 1.73 3.05
C LYS A 202 -0.94 1.74 1.98
N PRO A 203 -1.95 0.83 2.05
CA PRO A 203 -3.04 0.80 1.07
C PRO A 203 -3.88 2.08 1.04
N ALA A 204 -3.90 2.85 2.14
CA ALA A 204 -4.53 4.16 2.25
C ALA A 204 -3.51 5.25 2.66
N ASN A 205 -2.29 5.18 2.14
CA ASN A 205 -1.20 6.11 2.44
C ASN A 205 -0.96 6.25 3.96
N GLN A 206 -0.73 7.46 4.45
CA GLN A 206 -0.44 7.74 5.87
C GLN A 206 -1.60 7.45 6.83
N LEU A 207 -2.80 7.22 6.32
CA LEU A 207 -3.97 6.92 7.14
C LEU A 207 -3.92 5.47 7.67
N TRP A 208 -3.32 4.55 6.90
CA TRP A 208 -3.28 3.13 7.22
C TRP A 208 -2.03 2.77 8.02
N LYS A 209 -2.22 1.97 9.08
CA LYS A 209 -1.14 1.39 9.84
C LYS A 209 -1.48 -0.04 10.25
N TYR A 210 -0.69 -1.02 9.78
CA TYR A 210 -0.78 -2.39 10.29
C TYR A 210 -0.26 -2.48 11.72
N ARG A 211 -0.84 -3.37 12.51
CA ARG A 211 -0.43 -3.60 13.89
C ARG A 211 1.04 -3.98 14.02
N ILE A 212 1.55 -4.81 13.10
CA ILE A 212 2.95 -5.28 13.10
C ILE A 212 3.85 -4.52 12.12
N GLU A 213 3.46 -3.34 11.64
CA GLU A 213 4.21 -2.55 10.65
C GLU A 213 5.67 -2.33 11.07
N ASN A 214 5.90 -1.97 12.34
CA ASN A 214 7.26 -1.73 12.83
C ASN A 214 8.12 -3.02 12.84
N GLU A 215 7.51 -4.19 13.08
CA GLU A 215 8.20 -5.49 13.00
C GLU A 215 8.64 -5.77 11.55
N ILE A 216 7.77 -5.50 10.58
CA ILE A 216 8.07 -5.69 9.15
C ILE A 216 9.23 -4.77 8.72
N LEU A 217 9.19 -3.49 9.12
CA LEU A 217 10.24 -2.53 8.78
C LEU A 217 11.59 -2.89 9.44
N ALA A 218 11.57 -3.33 10.69
CA ALA A 218 12.78 -3.81 11.36
C ALA A 218 13.36 -5.07 10.68
N PHE A 219 12.49 -5.98 10.24
CA PHE A 219 12.89 -7.18 9.49
C PHE A 219 13.48 -6.81 8.13
N GLU A 220 12.91 -5.84 7.41
CA GLU A 220 13.47 -5.33 6.15
C GLU A 220 14.90 -4.85 6.34
N GLN A 221 15.14 -4.02 7.35
CA GLN A 221 16.48 -3.51 7.66
C GLN A 221 17.46 -4.65 7.96
N LYS A 222 17.02 -5.62 8.77
CA LYS A 222 17.82 -6.80 9.13
C LYS A 222 18.20 -7.62 7.90
N VAL A 223 17.21 -8.02 7.11
CA VAL A 223 17.43 -8.87 5.90
C VAL A 223 18.29 -8.15 4.88
N THR A 224 18.05 -6.84 4.67
CA THR A 224 18.86 -6.03 3.75
C THR A 224 20.31 -6.00 4.20
N LYS A 225 20.57 -5.63 5.46
CA LYS A 225 21.93 -5.58 6.00
C LYS A 225 22.63 -6.93 5.87
N GLU A 226 21.99 -8.02 6.27
CA GLU A 226 22.57 -9.36 6.21
C GLU A 226 22.85 -9.79 4.78
N THR A 227 21.93 -9.55 3.84
CA THR A 227 22.08 -9.87 2.43
C THR A 227 23.31 -9.16 1.83
N TYR A 228 23.41 -7.86 2.05
CA TYR A 228 24.53 -7.07 1.52
C TYR A 228 25.87 -7.44 2.16
N THR A 229 25.90 -7.73 3.46
CA THR A 229 27.09 -8.16 4.17
C THR A 229 27.54 -9.55 3.71
N ARG A 230 26.60 -10.52 3.62
CA ARG A 230 26.91 -11.91 3.29
C ARG A 230 27.40 -12.08 1.86
N TYR A 231 26.81 -11.37 0.91
CA TYR A 231 27.16 -11.47 -0.49
C TYR A 231 28.17 -10.42 -0.94
N HIS A 232 28.62 -9.52 -0.06
CA HIS A 232 29.61 -8.47 -0.35
C HIS A 232 29.27 -7.68 -1.63
N PHE A 233 28.03 -7.18 -1.72
CA PHE A 233 27.65 -6.33 -2.85
C PHE A 233 28.51 -5.05 -2.93
N PRO A 234 28.98 -4.65 -4.12
CA PRO A 234 28.76 -5.25 -5.45
C PRO A 234 29.62 -6.50 -5.71
N ILE A 235 29.07 -7.49 -6.45
CA ILE A 235 29.69 -8.79 -6.71
C ILE A 235 30.23 -8.85 -8.13
N THR A 236 31.52 -9.04 -8.29
CA THR A 236 32.11 -9.34 -9.60
C THR A 236 31.93 -10.82 -9.93
N VAL A 237 31.30 -11.14 -11.07
CA VAL A 237 31.15 -12.51 -11.55
C VAL A 237 32.42 -12.89 -12.34
N SER A 238 33.46 -13.30 -11.62
CA SER A 238 34.81 -13.52 -12.17
C SER A 238 34.88 -14.66 -13.19
N GLU A 239 33.95 -15.63 -13.12
CA GLU A 239 33.89 -16.76 -14.07
C GLU A 239 33.30 -16.35 -15.44
N VAL A 240 32.79 -15.14 -15.59
CA VAL A 240 32.36 -14.57 -16.86
C VAL A 240 33.45 -13.66 -17.41
N ILE A 241 33.88 -13.89 -18.66
CA ILE A 241 35.04 -13.21 -19.28
C ILE A 241 34.93 -11.67 -19.18
N THR A 242 33.74 -11.13 -19.37
CA THR A 242 33.45 -9.68 -19.29
C THR A 242 33.47 -9.13 -17.88
N LYS A 243 33.56 -10.01 -16.85
CA LYS A 243 33.57 -9.68 -15.42
C LYS A 243 32.43 -8.74 -15.04
N PRO A 244 31.16 -9.09 -15.36
CA PRO A 244 30.01 -8.23 -14.98
C PRO A 244 29.92 -8.09 -13.46
N VAL A 245 29.45 -6.92 -13.00
CA VAL A 245 29.36 -6.61 -11.57
C VAL A 245 27.90 -6.49 -11.16
N ILE A 246 27.41 -7.45 -10.38
CA ILE A 246 26.05 -7.42 -9.80
C ILE A 246 26.07 -6.45 -8.62
N PHE A 247 25.24 -5.41 -8.66
CA PHE A 247 25.23 -4.38 -7.62
C PHE A 247 23.90 -4.26 -6.88
N ARG A 248 22.81 -4.86 -7.42
CA ARG A 248 21.50 -4.82 -6.78
C ARG A 248 20.63 -5.99 -7.22
N VAL A 249 19.81 -6.49 -6.27
CA VAL A 249 18.71 -7.42 -6.55
C VAL A 249 17.45 -6.88 -5.88
N TYR A 250 16.31 -6.94 -6.59
CA TYR A 250 15.01 -6.56 -6.07
C TYR A 250 13.90 -7.32 -6.80
N SER A 251 12.68 -7.32 -6.28
CA SER A 251 11.53 -7.91 -6.96
C SER A 251 10.99 -6.96 -8.03
N GLN A 252 10.87 -7.42 -9.26
CA GLN A 252 10.30 -6.66 -10.38
C GLN A 252 8.99 -7.28 -10.83
N ASN A 253 7.97 -6.43 -11.01
CA ASN A 253 6.70 -6.81 -11.61
C ASN A 253 6.79 -6.81 -13.13
N ILE A 254 6.34 -7.91 -13.75
CA ILE A 254 6.09 -8.06 -15.18
C ILE A 254 4.73 -8.75 -15.37
N PRO A 255 4.15 -8.82 -16.60
CA PRO A 255 2.83 -9.43 -16.79
C PRO A 255 2.71 -10.86 -16.25
N GLU A 256 3.80 -11.63 -16.22
CA GLU A 256 3.83 -13.01 -15.71
C GLU A 256 3.90 -13.11 -14.17
N GLY A 257 4.13 -12.00 -13.47
CA GLY A 257 4.23 -11.95 -12.01
C GLY A 257 5.43 -11.17 -11.48
N TYR A 258 5.80 -11.45 -10.23
CA TYR A 258 6.92 -10.82 -9.52
C TYR A 258 8.11 -11.76 -9.48
N PHE A 259 9.25 -11.32 -10.01
CA PHE A 259 10.47 -12.12 -10.10
C PHE A 259 11.69 -11.34 -9.62
N PRO A 260 12.74 -12.03 -9.12
CA PRO A 260 14.00 -11.38 -8.83
C PRO A 260 14.57 -10.72 -10.08
N SER A 261 14.94 -9.46 -9.98
CA SER A 261 15.61 -8.68 -11.01
C SER A 261 17.03 -8.37 -10.55
N ILE A 262 17.99 -8.83 -11.31
CA ILE A 262 19.42 -8.67 -11.05
C ILE A 262 19.94 -7.52 -11.90
N LEU A 263 20.36 -6.44 -11.23
CA LEU A 263 21.01 -5.30 -11.87
C LEU A 263 22.51 -5.52 -11.86
N TYR A 264 23.14 -5.42 -13.03
CA TYR A 264 24.58 -5.59 -13.15
C TYR A 264 25.18 -4.63 -14.18
N THR A 265 26.45 -4.28 -14.01
CA THR A 265 27.18 -3.48 -14.99
C THR A 265 27.96 -4.39 -15.94
N THR A 266 28.09 -3.96 -17.21
CA THR A 266 28.82 -4.66 -18.26
C THR A 266 29.59 -3.70 -19.17
N SER A 267 30.68 -4.19 -19.74
CA SER A 267 31.44 -3.50 -20.80
C SER A 267 30.79 -3.61 -22.18
N ILE A 268 29.85 -4.56 -22.38
CA ILE A 268 29.17 -4.79 -23.66
C ILE A 268 28.29 -3.56 -24.02
N ASP A 269 28.28 -3.24 -25.33
CA ASP A 269 27.38 -2.17 -25.81
C ASP A 269 25.91 -2.54 -25.57
N MET A 270 25.12 -1.59 -25.08
CA MET A 270 23.68 -1.78 -24.79
C MET A 270 22.85 -2.07 -26.05
N ASN A 271 23.39 -1.82 -27.24
CA ASN A 271 22.74 -2.12 -28.52
C ASN A 271 23.09 -3.53 -29.04
N ASP A 272 24.13 -4.18 -28.50
CA ASP A 272 24.55 -5.54 -28.89
C ASP A 272 23.77 -6.59 -28.10
N ILE A 273 22.46 -6.67 -28.41
CA ILE A 273 21.52 -7.58 -27.73
C ILE A 273 22.00 -9.05 -27.74
N PRO A 274 22.55 -9.59 -28.87
CA PRO A 274 23.03 -10.96 -28.87
C PRO A 274 24.19 -11.20 -27.90
N LYS A 275 25.13 -10.25 -27.74
CA LYS A 275 26.21 -10.38 -26.74
C LYS A 275 25.71 -10.23 -25.32
N LEU A 276 24.81 -9.28 -25.07
CA LEU A 276 24.15 -9.12 -23.75
C LEU A 276 23.40 -10.40 -23.37
N SER A 277 22.68 -11.03 -24.31
CA SER A 277 21.96 -12.29 -24.03
C SER A 277 22.91 -13.42 -23.68
N ARG A 278 24.05 -13.58 -24.43
CA ARG A 278 25.06 -14.61 -24.14
C ARG A 278 25.77 -14.36 -22.80
N GLU A 279 26.01 -13.11 -22.43
CA GLU A 279 26.55 -12.77 -21.11
C GLU A 279 25.55 -13.15 -20.01
N CYS A 280 24.26 -12.82 -20.18
CA CYS A 280 23.22 -13.26 -19.26
C CYS A 280 23.15 -14.76 -19.10
N ASP A 281 23.30 -15.56 -20.17
CA ASP A 281 23.33 -17.03 -20.07
C ASP A 281 24.46 -17.50 -19.16
N LYS A 282 25.64 -16.89 -19.30
CA LYS A 282 26.79 -17.19 -18.46
C LYS A 282 26.58 -16.82 -16.99
N ILE A 283 26.03 -15.64 -16.73
CA ILE A 283 25.67 -15.23 -15.37
C ILE A 283 24.62 -16.19 -14.80
N HIS A 284 23.57 -16.50 -15.57
CA HIS A 284 22.46 -17.37 -15.16
C HIS A 284 22.95 -18.77 -14.78
N SER A 285 23.90 -19.35 -15.53
CA SER A 285 24.48 -20.65 -15.21
C SER A 285 25.25 -20.70 -13.87
N LYS A 286 25.65 -19.54 -13.32
CA LYS A 286 26.36 -19.41 -12.05
C LYS A 286 25.48 -18.94 -10.89
N ILE A 287 24.28 -18.42 -11.18
CA ILE A 287 23.47 -17.67 -10.22
C ILE A 287 23.07 -18.51 -9.00
N GLY A 288 22.81 -19.80 -9.19
CA GLY A 288 22.48 -20.72 -8.09
C GLY A 288 23.64 -20.98 -7.12
N LYS A 289 24.89 -20.86 -7.61
CA LYS A 289 26.10 -20.93 -6.76
C LYS A 289 26.30 -19.62 -6.01
N LEU A 290 26.01 -18.48 -6.64
CA LEU A 290 26.12 -17.16 -6.03
C LEU A 290 25.05 -16.93 -4.96
N PHE A 291 23.81 -17.32 -5.24
CA PHE A 291 22.67 -17.02 -4.38
C PHE A 291 21.91 -18.29 -4.01
N LYS A 292 22.12 -18.76 -2.79
CA LYS A 292 21.45 -19.97 -2.27
C LYS A 292 19.92 -19.86 -2.40
N GLY A 293 19.27 -20.85 -2.98
CA GLY A 293 17.82 -20.99 -3.05
C GLY A 293 17.17 -20.30 -4.24
N ILE A 294 17.86 -19.39 -4.94
CA ILE A 294 17.27 -18.59 -6.01
C ILE A 294 16.69 -19.43 -7.14
N THR A 295 17.30 -20.57 -7.45
CA THR A 295 16.84 -21.52 -8.49
C THR A 295 15.70 -22.41 -8.00
N THR A 296 15.51 -22.54 -6.69
CA THR A 296 14.49 -23.42 -6.09
C THR A 296 13.11 -22.77 -6.06
N ASN A 297 13.07 -21.47 -5.75
CA ASN A 297 11.81 -20.74 -5.50
C ASN A 297 11.32 -19.93 -6.68
N ASN A 298 12.15 -19.74 -7.71
CA ASN A 298 11.84 -18.87 -8.83
C ASN A 298 11.81 -19.64 -10.13
N LYS A 299 10.74 -19.44 -10.92
CA LYS A 299 10.63 -20.00 -12.28
C LYS A 299 11.47 -19.22 -13.29
N MET A 300 11.81 -17.97 -12.95
CA MET A 300 12.44 -17.02 -13.84
C MET A 300 13.25 -16.01 -13.05
N ILE A 301 14.30 -15.50 -13.66
CA ILE A 301 15.06 -14.33 -13.20
C ILE A 301 15.12 -13.31 -14.33
N LEU A 302 15.05 -12.04 -13.96
CA LEU A 302 15.21 -10.90 -14.87
C LEU A 302 16.62 -10.35 -14.70
N TYR A 303 17.30 -10.10 -15.82
CA TYR A 303 18.63 -9.52 -15.83
C TYR A 303 18.57 -8.14 -16.50
N ARG A 304 19.05 -7.12 -15.80
CA ARG A 304 19.07 -5.75 -16.29
C ARG A 304 20.51 -5.26 -16.43
N PRO A 305 21.10 -5.39 -17.64
CA PRO A 305 22.42 -4.84 -17.91
C PRO A 305 22.39 -3.32 -17.94
N MET A 306 23.41 -2.72 -17.34
CA MET A 306 23.60 -1.27 -17.25
C MET A 306 25.06 -0.92 -17.59
N LYS A 307 25.27 0.29 -18.11
CA LYS A 307 26.63 0.74 -18.46
C LYS A 307 27.47 1.10 -17.23
N SER A 308 26.80 1.60 -16.18
CA SER A 308 27.43 1.98 -14.91
C SER A 308 26.42 1.79 -13.77
N ILE A 309 26.90 1.74 -12.53
CA ILE A 309 26.06 1.85 -11.35
C ILE A 309 25.52 3.28 -11.31
N PRO A 310 24.18 3.48 -11.23
CA PRO A 310 23.61 4.82 -11.14
C PRO A 310 24.14 5.57 -9.92
N SER A 311 24.67 6.77 -10.12
CA SER A 311 25.12 7.66 -9.06
C SER A 311 24.29 8.93 -9.04
N GLY A 312 23.53 9.15 -7.97
CA GLY A 312 22.74 10.38 -7.79
C GLY A 312 21.74 10.64 -8.92
N ASN A 313 21.84 11.78 -9.61
CA ASN A 313 20.89 12.23 -10.62
C ASN A 313 21.16 11.71 -12.05
N GLU A 314 22.22 10.96 -12.27
CA GLU A 314 22.55 10.47 -13.60
C GLU A 314 21.75 9.23 -13.98
N LYS A 315 21.08 9.29 -15.13
CA LYS A 315 20.41 8.13 -15.74
C LYS A 315 21.46 7.27 -16.45
N ALA A 316 21.90 6.19 -15.80
CA ALA A 316 22.79 5.23 -16.46
C ALA A 316 22.10 4.62 -17.69
N LYS A 317 22.84 4.53 -18.82
CA LYS A 317 22.35 3.83 -20.02
C LYS A 317 22.13 2.37 -19.66
N GLN A 318 20.94 1.85 -19.95
CA GLN A 318 20.51 0.49 -19.61
C GLN A 318 19.76 -0.15 -20.77
N TYR A 319 19.83 -1.47 -20.89
CA TYR A 319 18.87 -2.27 -21.62
C TYR A 319 17.70 -2.60 -20.72
N GLY A 320 16.49 -2.79 -21.25
CA GLY A 320 15.28 -3.06 -20.45
C GLY A 320 15.48 -4.20 -19.43
N PHE A 321 15.21 -5.44 -19.85
CA PHE A 321 15.62 -6.65 -19.11
C PHE A 321 15.59 -7.88 -20.02
N ILE A 322 16.36 -8.89 -19.64
CA ILE A 322 16.43 -10.19 -20.32
C ILE A 322 15.84 -11.23 -19.36
N LYS A 323 14.84 -11.99 -19.82
CA LYS A 323 14.21 -13.07 -19.05
C LYS A 323 15.03 -14.36 -19.21
N LYS A 324 15.31 -15.07 -18.12
CA LYS A 324 15.89 -16.42 -18.11
C LYS A 324 15.08 -17.33 -17.21
N ASN A 325 14.62 -18.45 -17.75
CA ASN A 325 13.89 -19.49 -17.04
C ASN A 325 14.85 -20.55 -16.50
N PHE A 326 14.43 -21.22 -15.40
CA PHE A 326 15.09 -22.40 -14.88
C PHE A 326 14.49 -23.68 -15.46
#